data_3b18640b65e5a98faa890fe9cf27e4ec
#
_entry.id   3b18640b65e5a98faa890fe9cf27e4ec
#
_cell.length_a   1.000
_cell.length_b   1.000
_cell.length_c   1.000
_cell.angle_alpha   90.00
_cell.angle_beta   90.00
_cell.angle_gamma   90.00
#
_symmetry.space_group_name_H-M   'P 1'
#
loop_
_entity.id
_entity.type
_entity.pdbx_description
1 polymer ?
#
loop_
_entity_poly.entity_id
_entity_poly.type
_entity_poly.pdbx_seq_one_letter_code
_entity_poly.pdbx_strand_id
1 'polypeptide(L)'
;NADIILNNGYFEFKRSFLTQIIIQANHLKRNIKFEKDYSSRIEVLTALLLTGLVFKEYEENYKIAIKGLEKLIKEFFDQDGFPLTRNPSDLIFFLKYLILCKECIQDAQKYVPEFLEEIINKSLNCIKEIITPTNQVPLFNGAIEEDLEHLDKLIKDLDNKSKDRKKVTGGIKKMRFRN
;
A
#
# COMPACT_ATOMS: atom_id res chain seq x y z
N ASN A 1 10.71 -3.97 -16.47
CA ASN A 1 12.19 -4.15 -16.55
C ASN A 1 12.68 -5.52 -16.04
N ALA A 2 11.99 -6.18 -15.08
CA ALA A 2 12.36 -7.52 -14.62
C ALA A 2 12.26 -8.57 -15.74
N ASP A 3 11.23 -8.49 -16.56
CA ASP A 3 11.03 -9.40 -17.68
C ASP A 3 12.16 -9.32 -18.73
N ILE A 4 12.67 -8.11 -18.99
CA ILE A 4 13.80 -7.91 -19.91
C ILE A 4 15.07 -8.55 -19.35
N ILE A 5 15.34 -8.36 -18.06
CA ILE A 5 16.50 -8.93 -17.36
C ILE A 5 16.39 -10.46 -17.31
N LEU A 6 15.19 -11.00 -16.99
CA LEU A 6 14.97 -12.44 -16.85
C LEU A 6 14.89 -13.17 -18.19
N ASN A 7 14.44 -12.52 -19.26
CA ASN A 7 14.31 -13.16 -20.57
C ASN A 7 15.59 -13.11 -21.41
N ASN A 8 16.42 -12.06 -21.26
CA ASN A 8 17.62 -11.84 -22.08
C ASN A 8 18.95 -12.07 -21.34
N GLY A 9 18.92 -12.33 -20.02
CA GLY A 9 20.14 -12.54 -19.23
C GLY A 9 20.74 -13.93 -19.38
N TYR A 10 22.07 -14.05 -19.25
CA TYR A 10 22.76 -15.33 -19.14
C TYR A 10 22.23 -16.10 -17.92
N PHE A 11 22.17 -17.43 -18.01
CA PHE A 11 21.67 -18.32 -16.97
C PHE A 11 22.32 -18.08 -15.60
N GLU A 12 23.62 -17.88 -15.57
CA GLU A 12 24.42 -17.54 -14.37
C GLU A 12 23.94 -16.25 -13.70
N PHE A 13 23.65 -15.21 -14.49
CA PHE A 13 23.14 -13.95 -14.01
C PHE A 13 21.75 -14.10 -13.37
N LYS A 14 20.84 -14.81 -14.05
CA LYS A 14 19.49 -15.08 -13.53
C LYS A 14 19.55 -15.80 -12.19
N ARG A 15 20.38 -16.85 -12.12
CA ARG A 15 20.58 -17.62 -10.88
C ARG A 15 21.12 -16.76 -9.75
N SER A 16 22.15 -15.96 -10.03
CA SER A 16 22.74 -15.06 -9.04
C SER A 16 21.73 -14.03 -8.56
N PHE A 17 20.98 -13.40 -9.47
CA PHE A 17 19.96 -12.40 -9.17
C PHE A 17 18.85 -12.98 -8.27
N LEU A 18 18.27 -14.12 -8.64
CA LEU A 18 17.24 -14.78 -7.83
C LEU A 18 17.77 -15.20 -6.46
N THR A 19 19.00 -15.69 -6.38
CA THR A 19 19.66 -16.04 -5.12
C THR A 19 19.78 -14.80 -4.22
N GLN A 20 20.17 -13.64 -4.76
CA GLN A 20 20.27 -12.39 -4.00
C GLN A 20 18.91 -11.95 -3.45
N ILE A 21 17.84 -12.03 -4.25
CA ILE A 21 16.48 -11.72 -3.77
C ILE A 21 16.13 -12.58 -2.56
N ILE A 22 16.40 -13.88 -2.63
CA ILE A 22 16.11 -14.81 -1.55
C ILE A 22 16.93 -14.50 -0.28
N ILE A 23 18.22 -14.21 -0.43
CA ILE A 23 19.09 -13.82 0.68
C ILE A 23 18.54 -12.56 1.37
N GLN A 24 18.17 -11.55 0.60
CA GLN A 24 17.59 -10.31 1.11
C GLN A 24 16.24 -10.55 1.80
N ALA A 25 15.35 -11.35 1.20
CA ALA A 25 14.07 -11.69 1.80
C ALA A 25 14.23 -12.41 3.15
N ASN A 26 15.18 -13.33 3.25
CA ASN A 26 15.49 -14.01 4.51
C ASN A 26 16.05 -13.05 5.56
N HIS A 27 16.87 -12.07 5.16
CA HIS A 27 17.34 -11.00 6.04
C HIS A 27 16.19 -10.17 6.58
N LEU A 28 15.29 -9.70 5.69
CA LEU A 28 14.09 -8.94 6.06
C LEU A 28 13.19 -9.72 7.01
N LYS A 29 12.92 -11.00 6.71
CA LYS A 29 12.12 -11.90 7.56
C LYS A 29 12.66 -12.00 9.00
N ARG A 30 13.98 -12.08 9.16
CA ARG A 30 14.61 -12.18 10.49
C ARG A 30 14.53 -10.88 11.27
N ASN A 31 14.56 -9.74 10.58
CA ASN A 31 14.69 -8.42 11.19
C ASN A 31 13.37 -7.66 11.36
N ILE A 32 12.29 -8.06 10.67
CA ILE A 32 11.01 -7.34 10.70
C ILE A 32 10.45 -7.13 12.11
N LYS A 33 10.71 -8.04 13.04
CA LYS A 33 10.27 -7.93 14.43
C LYS A 33 10.92 -6.79 15.22
N PHE A 34 12.06 -6.29 14.73
CA PHE A 34 12.80 -5.18 15.35
C PHE A 34 12.49 -3.84 14.68
N GLU A 35 11.84 -3.88 13.48
CA GLU A 35 11.47 -2.67 12.78
C GLU A 35 10.32 -1.97 13.49
N LYS A 36 10.55 -0.71 13.88
CA LYS A 36 9.59 0.12 14.60
C LYS A 36 8.93 1.17 13.71
N ASP A 37 9.63 1.59 12.66
CA ASP A 37 9.10 2.54 11.70
C ASP A 37 8.04 1.89 10.83
N TYR A 38 6.86 2.52 10.76
CA TYR A 38 5.73 1.98 10.00
C TYR A 38 5.97 1.99 8.49
N SER A 39 6.68 3.00 7.97
CA SER A 39 7.01 3.09 6.54
C SER A 39 7.96 1.96 6.13
N SER A 40 9.03 1.74 6.87
CA SER A 40 9.93 0.60 6.67
C SER A 40 9.21 -0.74 6.83
N ARG A 41 8.27 -0.84 7.77
CA ARG A 41 7.49 -2.09 7.99
C ARG A 41 6.62 -2.44 6.80
N ILE A 42 5.91 -1.49 6.19
CA ILE A 42 5.07 -1.80 5.02
C ILE A 42 5.92 -2.21 3.82
N GLU A 43 7.09 -1.58 3.61
CA GLU A 43 8.04 -1.96 2.56
C GLU A 43 8.53 -3.41 2.74
N VAL A 44 8.97 -3.75 3.96
CA VAL A 44 9.43 -5.12 4.28
C VAL A 44 8.32 -6.13 4.10
N LEU A 45 7.09 -5.84 4.58
CA LEU A 45 5.94 -6.73 4.44
C LEU A 45 5.58 -6.94 2.97
N THR A 46 5.62 -5.89 2.15
CA THR A 46 5.39 -5.99 0.71
C THR A 46 6.46 -6.86 0.05
N ALA A 47 7.74 -6.68 0.37
CA ALA A 47 8.82 -7.52 -0.16
C ALA A 47 8.66 -9.00 0.24
N LEU A 48 8.26 -9.29 1.48
CA LEU A 48 7.97 -10.65 1.92
C LEU A 48 6.74 -11.24 1.21
N LEU A 49 5.70 -10.44 0.99
CA LEU A 49 4.51 -10.86 0.24
C LEU A 49 4.90 -11.28 -1.17
N LEU A 50 5.63 -10.42 -1.89
CA LEU A 50 6.07 -10.69 -3.26
C LEU A 50 6.93 -11.95 -3.35
N THR A 51 7.91 -12.12 -2.45
CA THR A 51 8.75 -13.32 -2.45
C THR A 51 7.96 -14.60 -2.14
N GLY A 52 6.96 -14.51 -1.26
CA GLY A 52 6.08 -15.64 -0.94
C GLY A 52 5.07 -15.98 -2.04
N LEU A 53 4.76 -15.03 -2.95
CA LEU A 53 3.92 -15.27 -4.12
C LEU A 53 4.73 -15.89 -5.28
N VAL A 54 5.96 -15.43 -5.47
CA VAL A 54 6.81 -15.83 -6.61
C VAL A 54 7.51 -17.18 -6.37
N PHE A 55 8.00 -17.42 -5.15
CA PHE A 55 8.81 -18.60 -4.84
C PHE A 55 8.01 -19.57 -3.96
N LYS A 56 7.66 -20.74 -4.51
CA LYS A 56 6.86 -21.76 -3.79
C LYS A 56 7.49 -22.21 -2.47
N GLU A 57 8.82 -22.32 -2.42
CA GLU A 57 9.58 -22.72 -1.24
C GLU A 57 9.51 -21.67 -0.12
N TYR A 58 9.06 -20.45 -0.43
CA TYR A 58 8.95 -19.32 0.49
C TYR A 58 7.50 -18.89 0.76
N GLU A 59 6.51 -19.74 0.52
CA GLU A 59 5.10 -19.47 0.79
C GLU A 59 4.84 -19.00 2.23
N GLU A 60 5.67 -19.39 3.18
CA GLU A 60 5.60 -18.90 4.55
C GLU A 60 5.77 -17.38 4.64
N ASN A 61 6.57 -16.76 3.76
CA ASN A 61 6.76 -15.30 3.71
C ASN A 61 5.44 -14.60 3.39
N TYR A 62 4.62 -15.17 2.49
CA TYR A 62 3.27 -14.65 2.20
C TYR A 62 2.40 -14.67 3.45
N LYS A 63 2.38 -15.77 4.21
CA LYS A 63 1.58 -15.88 5.45
C LYS A 63 2.02 -14.87 6.52
N ILE A 64 3.34 -14.68 6.65
CA ILE A 64 3.92 -13.68 7.57
C ILE A 64 3.51 -12.27 7.13
N ALA A 65 3.62 -11.97 5.85
CA ALA A 65 3.28 -10.66 5.29
C ALA A 65 1.81 -10.31 5.49
N ILE A 66 0.87 -11.22 5.21
CA ILE A 66 -0.57 -11.01 5.41
C ILE A 66 -0.88 -10.69 6.88
N LYS A 67 -0.38 -11.49 7.81
CA LYS A 67 -0.56 -11.24 9.25
C LYS A 67 0.07 -9.91 9.69
N GLY A 68 1.26 -9.61 9.16
CA GLY A 68 1.96 -8.36 9.44
C GLY A 68 1.23 -7.13 8.92
N LEU A 69 0.68 -7.19 7.70
CA LEU A 69 -0.13 -6.12 7.10
C LEU A 69 -1.41 -5.88 7.91
N GLU A 70 -2.13 -6.94 8.29
CA GLU A 70 -3.33 -6.80 9.12
C GLU A 70 -3.01 -6.11 10.46
N LYS A 71 -1.91 -6.49 11.11
CA LYS A 71 -1.46 -5.88 12.36
C LYS A 71 -1.07 -4.41 12.15
N LEU A 72 -0.27 -4.11 11.11
CA LEU A 72 0.16 -2.75 10.77
C LEU A 72 -1.04 -1.84 10.53
N ILE A 73 -2.02 -2.30 9.76
CA ILE A 73 -3.24 -1.54 9.47
C ILE A 73 -3.99 -1.19 10.76
N LYS A 74 -4.17 -2.15 11.66
CA LYS A 74 -4.85 -1.93 12.95
C LYS A 74 -4.09 -0.97 13.87
N GLU A 75 -2.76 -0.92 13.77
CA GLU A 75 -1.91 -0.04 14.60
C GLU A 75 -1.77 1.37 14.04
N PHE A 76 -1.83 1.53 12.71
CA PHE A 76 -1.47 2.79 12.04
C PHE A 76 -2.65 3.57 11.47
N PHE A 77 -3.77 2.92 11.17
CA PHE A 77 -4.95 3.56 10.61
C PHE A 77 -6.09 3.67 11.64
N ASP A 78 -6.87 4.73 11.51
CA ASP A 78 -8.10 4.88 12.25
C ASP A 78 -9.29 4.14 11.59
N GLN A 79 -10.47 4.24 12.19
CA GLN A 79 -11.69 3.57 11.71
C GLN A 79 -12.15 4.06 10.32
N ASP A 80 -11.79 5.29 9.96
CA ASP A 80 -12.11 5.89 8.66
C ASP A 80 -11.10 5.53 7.57
N GLY A 81 -9.96 4.93 7.93
CA GLY A 81 -8.88 4.58 7.02
C GLY A 81 -7.89 5.71 6.78
N PHE A 82 -7.78 6.65 7.73
CA PHE A 82 -6.77 7.69 7.72
C PHE A 82 -5.62 7.31 8.67
N PRO A 83 -4.34 7.57 8.30
CA PRO A 83 -3.22 7.37 9.21
C PRO A 83 -3.36 8.17 10.51
N LEU A 84 -2.93 7.61 11.63
CA LEU A 84 -2.96 8.28 12.93
C LEU A 84 -2.05 9.52 12.98
N THR A 85 -1.05 9.61 12.11
CA THR A 85 -0.19 10.79 11.93
C THR A 85 -0.96 12.00 11.39
N ARG A 86 -2.12 11.79 10.79
CA ARG A 86 -2.89 12.82 10.08
C ARG A 86 -2.12 13.51 8.96
N ASN A 87 -1.10 12.84 8.44
CA ASN A 87 -0.29 13.32 7.32
C ASN A 87 -0.86 12.75 5.99
N PRO A 88 -1.29 13.60 5.05
CA PRO A 88 -1.76 13.15 3.74
C PRO A 88 -0.72 12.40 2.91
N SER A 89 0.57 12.75 3.02
CA SER A 89 1.63 12.01 2.32
C SER A 89 1.78 10.59 2.82
N ASP A 90 1.64 10.36 4.15
CA ASP A 90 1.62 9.01 4.70
C ASP A 90 0.43 8.21 4.15
N LEU A 91 -0.75 8.83 4.07
CA LEU A 91 -1.93 8.19 3.50
C LEU A 91 -1.68 7.69 2.07
N ILE A 92 -1.09 8.55 1.22
CA ILE A 92 -0.78 8.21 -0.17
C ILE A 92 0.32 7.15 -0.25
N PHE A 93 1.39 7.30 0.54
CA PHE A 93 2.49 6.35 0.59
C PHE A 93 2.01 4.94 0.94
N PHE A 94 1.29 4.79 2.05
CA PHE A 94 0.77 3.50 2.48
C PHE A 94 -0.23 2.91 1.49
N LEU A 95 -1.11 3.75 0.94
CA LEU A 95 -2.10 3.30 -0.03
C LEU A 95 -1.46 2.73 -1.31
N LYS A 96 -0.38 3.34 -1.82
CA LYS A 96 0.39 2.81 -2.96
C LYS A 96 0.88 1.37 -2.70
N TYR A 97 1.44 1.09 -1.50
CA TYR A 97 1.88 -0.25 -1.13
C TYR A 97 0.73 -1.24 -0.92
N LEU A 98 -0.38 -0.81 -0.32
CA LEU A 98 -1.56 -1.66 -0.12
C LEU A 98 -2.20 -2.06 -1.46
N ILE A 99 -2.29 -1.13 -2.41
CA ILE A 99 -2.77 -1.39 -3.77
C ILE A 99 -1.83 -2.37 -4.48
N LEU A 100 -0.52 -2.14 -4.43
CA LEU A 100 0.48 -3.04 -4.99
C LEU A 100 0.33 -4.47 -4.43
N CYS A 101 0.17 -4.61 -3.11
CA CYS A 101 -0.06 -5.90 -2.48
C CYS A 101 -1.33 -6.58 -3.03
N LYS A 102 -2.43 -5.83 -3.14
CA LYS A 102 -3.70 -6.34 -3.68
C LYS A 102 -3.53 -6.84 -5.12
N GLU A 103 -2.95 -6.03 -5.99
CA GLU A 103 -2.73 -6.37 -7.40
C GLU A 103 -1.87 -7.62 -7.54
N CYS A 104 -0.75 -7.72 -6.82
CA CYS A 104 0.11 -8.90 -6.85
C CYS A 104 -0.58 -10.18 -6.33
N ILE A 105 -1.47 -10.07 -5.33
CA ILE A 105 -2.27 -11.20 -4.86
C ILE A 105 -3.25 -11.65 -5.95
N GLN A 106 -3.91 -10.69 -6.64
CA GLN A 106 -4.82 -10.97 -7.74
C GLN A 106 -4.11 -11.61 -8.94
N ASP A 107 -2.95 -11.08 -9.34
CA ASP A 107 -2.13 -11.63 -10.42
C ASP A 107 -1.68 -13.06 -10.12
N ALA A 108 -1.38 -13.36 -8.86
CA ALA A 108 -1.08 -14.71 -8.39
C ALA A 108 -2.33 -15.61 -8.25
N GLN A 109 -3.51 -15.14 -8.67
CA GLN A 109 -4.79 -15.85 -8.59
C GLN A 109 -5.14 -16.34 -7.18
N LYS A 110 -4.69 -15.61 -6.15
CA LYS A 110 -5.03 -15.87 -4.74
C LYS A 110 -6.19 -14.98 -4.28
N TYR A 111 -6.88 -15.44 -3.25
CA TYR A 111 -7.93 -14.65 -2.62
C TYR A 111 -7.34 -13.41 -1.93
N VAL A 112 -7.88 -12.24 -2.23
CA VAL A 112 -7.51 -10.98 -1.56
C VAL A 112 -8.20 -10.93 -0.20
N PRO A 113 -7.46 -10.76 0.91
CA PRO A 113 -8.08 -10.64 2.23
C PRO A 113 -9.02 -9.43 2.34
N GLU A 114 -10.19 -9.63 2.97
CA GLU A 114 -11.21 -8.59 3.12
C GLU A 114 -10.68 -7.32 3.79
N PHE A 115 -9.86 -7.45 4.83
CA PHE A 115 -9.27 -6.30 5.53
C PHE A 115 -8.43 -5.40 4.60
N LEU A 116 -7.78 -6.00 3.58
CA LEU A 116 -6.96 -5.26 2.61
C LEU A 116 -7.85 -4.48 1.63
N GLU A 117 -8.93 -5.07 1.16
CA GLU A 117 -9.90 -4.35 0.33
C GLU A 117 -10.61 -3.24 1.09
N GLU A 118 -10.99 -3.52 2.34
CA GLU A 118 -11.66 -2.55 3.21
C GLU A 118 -10.79 -1.32 3.47
N ILE A 119 -9.52 -1.50 3.86
CA ILE A 119 -8.62 -0.37 4.14
C ILE A 119 -8.32 0.44 2.89
N ILE A 120 -8.10 -0.20 1.73
CA ILE A 120 -7.88 0.49 0.46
C ILE A 120 -9.08 1.37 0.12
N ASN A 121 -10.31 0.84 0.20
CA ASN A 121 -11.52 1.59 -0.10
C ASN A 121 -11.72 2.76 0.87
N LYS A 122 -11.49 2.56 2.17
CA LYS A 122 -11.56 3.62 3.18
C LYS A 122 -10.52 4.72 2.92
N SER A 123 -9.27 4.35 2.65
CA SER A 123 -8.18 5.29 2.39
C SER A 123 -8.40 6.08 1.10
N LEU A 124 -8.90 5.45 0.04
CA LEU A 124 -9.29 6.15 -1.20
C LEU A 124 -10.41 7.17 -0.95
N ASN A 125 -11.42 6.81 -0.14
CA ASN A 125 -12.47 7.76 0.26
C ASN A 125 -11.90 8.93 1.07
N CYS A 126 -10.92 8.68 1.95
CA CYS A 126 -10.22 9.75 2.68
C CYS A 126 -9.53 10.72 1.72
N ILE A 127 -8.77 10.21 0.74
CA ILE A 127 -8.10 11.06 -0.26
C ILE A 127 -9.14 11.91 -1.01
N LYS A 128 -10.20 11.28 -1.51
CA LYS A 128 -11.28 11.97 -2.23
C LYS A 128 -11.90 13.12 -1.43
N GLU A 129 -12.07 12.94 -0.13
CA GLU A 129 -12.64 13.98 0.74
C GLU A 129 -11.66 15.13 1.03
N ILE A 130 -10.34 14.86 1.07
CA ILE A 130 -9.35 15.89 1.40
C ILE A 130 -8.79 16.63 0.19
N ILE A 131 -8.74 16.03 -1.00
CA ILE A 131 -8.18 16.69 -2.19
C ILE A 131 -8.91 18.00 -2.50
N THR A 132 -8.14 18.98 -2.99
CA THR A 132 -8.67 20.28 -3.41
C THR A 132 -9.43 20.17 -4.73
N PRO A 133 -10.22 21.18 -5.12
CA PRO A 133 -10.85 21.23 -6.45
C PRO A 133 -9.84 21.22 -7.61
N THR A 134 -8.58 21.60 -7.34
CA THR A 134 -7.46 21.56 -8.29
C THR A 134 -6.70 20.24 -8.29
N ASN A 135 -7.26 19.19 -7.69
CA ASN A 135 -6.67 17.84 -7.57
C ASN A 135 -5.32 17.83 -6.84
N GLN A 136 -5.15 18.69 -5.86
CA GLN A 136 -3.95 18.78 -5.05
C GLN A 136 -4.21 18.24 -3.63
N VAL A 137 -3.18 17.67 -3.03
CA VAL A 137 -3.19 17.24 -1.64
C VAL A 137 -2.95 18.43 -0.73
N PRO A 138 -3.76 18.65 0.31
CA PRO A 138 -3.52 19.74 1.24
C PRO A 138 -2.26 19.46 2.07
N LEU A 139 -1.41 20.50 2.21
CA LEU A 139 -0.11 20.41 2.88
C LEU A 139 -0.27 20.73 4.38
N PHE A 140 -0.55 19.72 5.18
CA PHE A 140 -0.58 19.82 6.64
C PHE A 140 0.09 18.61 7.30
N ASN A 141 0.46 18.74 8.57
CA ASN A 141 1.13 17.72 9.37
C ASN A 141 2.38 17.11 8.71
N GLY A 142 3.16 17.94 8.00
CA GLY A 142 4.38 17.50 7.32
C GLY A 142 4.16 16.90 5.93
N ALA A 143 2.96 17.01 5.36
CA ALA A 143 2.72 16.58 3.99
C ALA A 143 3.54 17.42 2.99
N ILE A 144 3.95 16.77 1.93
CA ILE A 144 4.62 17.36 0.77
C ILE A 144 3.73 17.27 -0.46
N GLU A 145 4.07 17.98 -1.53
CA GLU A 145 3.37 17.82 -2.80
C GLU A 145 3.51 16.38 -3.32
N GLU A 146 2.38 15.78 -3.64
CA GLU A 146 2.29 14.39 -4.12
C GLU A 146 1.58 14.36 -5.48
N ASP A 147 2.12 13.53 -6.36
CA ASP A 147 1.46 13.21 -7.62
C ASP A 147 0.38 12.16 -7.39
N LEU A 148 -0.86 12.52 -7.74
CA LEU A 148 -2.03 11.65 -7.62
C LEU A 148 -2.38 10.91 -8.93
N GLU A 149 -1.62 11.07 -10.01
CA GLU A 149 -1.97 10.53 -11.33
C GLU A 149 -2.29 9.04 -11.27
N HIS A 150 -1.50 8.27 -10.52
CA HIS A 150 -1.73 6.83 -10.36
C HIS A 150 -2.98 6.47 -9.56
N LEU A 151 -3.48 7.38 -8.72
CA LEU A 151 -4.67 7.16 -7.88
C LEU A 151 -5.94 7.71 -8.52
N ASP A 152 -5.83 8.62 -9.48
CA ASP A 152 -6.97 9.30 -10.11
C ASP A 152 -7.99 8.34 -10.70
N LYS A 153 -7.53 7.28 -11.38
CA LYS A 153 -8.41 6.26 -11.95
C LYS A 153 -9.18 5.54 -10.87
N LEU A 154 -8.51 5.11 -9.81
CA LEU A 154 -9.13 4.38 -8.70
C LEU A 154 -10.12 5.26 -7.92
N ILE A 155 -9.81 6.55 -7.75
CA ILE A 155 -10.70 7.52 -7.11
C ILE A 155 -11.96 7.72 -7.95
N LYS A 156 -11.85 7.82 -9.29
CA LYS A 156 -12.99 7.93 -10.21
C LYS A 156 -13.86 6.68 -10.22
N ASP A 157 -13.27 5.49 -10.14
CA ASP A 157 -14.01 4.22 -10.07
C ASP A 157 -14.84 4.10 -8.79
N LEU A 158 -14.40 4.69 -7.68
CA LEU A 158 -15.17 4.78 -6.44
C LEU A 158 -16.38 5.72 -6.56
N ASP A 159 -16.27 6.81 -7.33
CA ASP A 159 -17.39 7.74 -7.55
C ASP A 159 -18.61 7.06 -8.16
N ASN A 160 -18.37 6.05 -8.98
CA ASN A 160 -19.45 5.27 -9.61
C ASN A 160 -20.14 4.29 -8.64
N LYS A 161 -19.50 3.98 -7.50
CA LYS A 161 -19.99 2.94 -6.56
C LYS A 161 -20.59 3.48 -5.25
N SER A 162 -20.28 4.71 -4.83
CA SER A 162 -20.71 5.23 -3.52
C SER A 162 -21.58 6.48 -3.63
N LYS A 163 -22.80 6.42 -3.04
CA LYS A 163 -23.72 7.57 -2.90
C LYS A 163 -23.56 8.31 -1.56
N ASP A 164 -22.89 7.73 -0.59
CA ASP A 164 -22.78 8.32 0.76
C ASP A 164 -21.47 9.10 0.93
N ARG A 165 -21.59 10.42 1.08
CA ARG A 165 -20.47 11.31 1.42
C ARG A 165 -20.43 11.49 2.93
N LYS A 166 -19.40 10.99 3.59
CA LYS A 166 -19.11 11.33 4.99
C LYS A 166 -18.66 12.80 5.06
N LYS A 167 -19.24 13.57 5.97
CA LYS A 167 -18.89 14.99 6.20
C LYS A 167 -17.60 15.19 7.00
N VAL A 168 -17.10 14.16 7.66
CA VAL A 168 -15.88 14.18 8.50
C VAL A 168 -15.13 12.90 8.24
N THR A 169 -13.84 13.01 7.94
CA THR A 169 -12.96 11.87 7.63
C THR A 169 -11.66 12.07 8.40
N GLY A 170 -11.26 11.07 9.19
CA GLY A 170 -10.03 11.13 9.99
C GLY A 170 -9.93 12.34 10.91
N GLY A 171 -11.05 12.84 11.45
CA GLY A 171 -11.11 14.05 12.25
C GLY A 171 -10.99 15.37 11.46
N ILE A 172 -10.89 15.32 10.12
CA ILE A 172 -10.79 16.49 9.26
C ILE A 172 -12.17 16.82 8.73
N LYS A 173 -12.57 18.10 8.82
CA LYS A 173 -13.82 18.63 8.29
C LYS A 173 -13.54 19.61 7.15
N LYS A 174 -13.95 19.26 5.94
CA LYS A 174 -13.89 20.15 4.78
C LYS A 174 -15.08 21.09 4.79
N MET A 175 -14.82 22.38 4.82
CA MET A 175 -15.83 23.42 4.68
C MET A 175 -15.77 24.01 3.28
N ARG A 176 -16.92 24.03 2.58
CA ARG A 176 -17.05 24.69 1.28
C ARG A 176 -17.84 25.97 1.47
N PHE A 177 -17.22 27.09 1.13
CA PHE A 177 -17.91 28.38 1.03
C PHE A 177 -18.43 28.52 -0.41
N ARG A 178 -19.71 28.82 -0.55
CA ARG A 178 -20.27 29.26 -1.84
C ARG A 178 -19.98 30.74 -1.94
N ASN A 179 -19.23 31.17 -2.96
CA ASN A 179 -19.19 32.56 -3.41
C ASN A 179 -20.46 32.84 -4.18
#